data_355339db9735319a8770936701a941a8
#
_entry.id   355339db9735319a8770936701a941a8
#
_cell.length_a   1.000
_cell.length_b   1.000
_cell.length_c   1.000
_cell.angle_alpha   90.00
_cell.angle_beta   90.00
_cell.angle_gamma   90.00
#
_symmetry.space_group_name_H-M   'P 1'
#
loop_
_entity.id
_entity.type
_entity.pdbx_description
1 polymer ?
#
loop_
_entity_poly.entity_id
_entity_poly.type
_entity_poly.pdbx_seq_one_letter_code
_entity_poly.pdbx_strand_id
1 'polypeptide(L)'
;NTIKTLQKIQAEYPKVGVLSPCSKRWGEKFLIGPDSLKYFWFIHNNAYFLRKELVERLINTDDPSYVNFLFDGDNFRGYLSESEFIAKTYANDWAAAITTKIYAEEDESYLLDKSKVIKTESYEKNLQLYVDEGLKWAKKKYGFNSRWQMMQYSQLFYEKFFEYYPEEKINKI
;
A
#
# COMPACT_ATOMS: atom_id res chain seq x y z
N ASN A 1 15.71 2.40 -17.02
CA ASN A 1 15.98 2.78 -15.63
C ASN A 1 14.66 2.97 -14.88
N THR A 2 14.33 2.01 -14.01
CA THR A 2 13.06 1.90 -13.27
C THR A 2 12.69 3.19 -12.53
N ILE A 3 13.65 3.80 -11.81
CA ILE A 3 13.39 5.02 -11.03
C ILE A 3 12.99 6.19 -11.92
N LYS A 4 13.70 6.40 -13.03
CA LYS A 4 13.34 7.48 -13.97
C LYS A 4 11.96 7.30 -14.57
N THR A 5 11.55 6.05 -14.83
CA THR A 5 10.19 5.75 -15.32
C THR A 5 9.14 6.04 -14.27
N LEU A 6 9.38 5.66 -13.00
CA LEU A 6 8.47 5.98 -11.88
C LEU A 6 8.34 7.50 -11.67
N GLN A 7 9.46 8.23 -11.73
CA GLN A 7 9.45 9.70 -11.64
C GLN A 7 8.63 10.32 -12.77
N LYS A 8 8.81 9.83 -14.01
CA LYS A 8 8.03 10.31 -15.16
C LYS A 8 6.54 10.06 -14.97
N ILE A 9 6.15 8.86 -14.53
CA ILE A 9 4.75 8.53 -14.25
C ILE A 9 4.17 9.47 -13.18
N GLN A 10 4.88 9.70 -12.07
CA GLN A 10 4.41 10.64 -11.05
C GLN A 10 4.29 12.08 -11.55
N ALA A 11 5.12 12.49 -12.49
CA ALA A 11 5.00 13.81 -13.14
C ALA A 11 3.75 13.90 -14.03
N GLU A 12 3.42 12.82 -14.75
CA GLU A 12 2.23 12.72 -15.60
C GLU A 12 0.93 12.65 -14.79
N TYR A 13 0.98 12.11 -13.54
CA TYR A 13 -0.17 11.93 -12.66
C TYR A 13 0.01 12.68 -11.34
N PRO A 14 -0.29 13.99 -11.30
CA PRO A 14 0.02 14.86 -10.15
C PRO A 14 -0.64 14.43 -8.84
N LYS A 15 -1.78 13.76 -8.90
CA LYS A 15 -2.50 13.24 -7.72
C LYS A 15 -1.92 11.94 -7.17
N VAL A 16 -1.03 11.25 -7.90
CA VAL A 16 -0.44 10.00 -7.42
C VAL A 16 0.61 10.29 -6.34
N GLY A 17 0.26 9.98 -5.11
CA GLY A 17 1.14 10.04 -3.94
C GLY A 17 1.88 8.73 -3.68
N VAL A 18 1.20 7.61 -3.93
CA VAL A 18 1.76 6.26 -3.82
C VAL A 18 1.72 5.62 -5.20
N LEU A 19 2.87 5.21 -5.72
CA LEU A 19 2.97 4.49 -6.97
C LEU A 19 3.65 3.15 -6.76
N SER A 20 3.00 2.07 -7.20
CA SER A 20 3.53 0.72 -7.14
C SER A 20 3.76 0.15 -8.53
N PRO A 21 4.88 -0.52 -8.79
CA PRO A 21 5.00 -1.42 -9.92
C PRO A 21 4.03 -2.59 -9.74
N CYS A 22 3.51 -3.11 -10.85
CA CYS A 22 2.66 -4.30 -10.83
C CYS A 22 3.50 -5.55 -10.51
N SER A 23 2.94 -6.49 -9.77
CA SER A 23 3.55 -7.80 -9.61
C SER A 23 3.32 -8.66 -10.85
N LYS A 24 4.32 -9.45 -11.25
CA LYS A 24 4.14 -10.44 -12.32
C LYS A 24 3.28 -11.62 -11.89
N ARG A 25 3.26 -11.94 -10.60
CA ARG A 25 2.60 -13.12 -10.03
C ARG A 25 1.12 -12.89 -9.72
N TRP A 26 0.74 -11.66 -9.41
CA TRP A 26 -0.61 -11.32 -8.98
C TRP A 26 -1.54 -11.02 -10.16
N GLY A 27 -2.83 -11.16 -9.92
CA GLY A 27 -3.86 -10.99 -10.95
C GLY A 27 -4.14 -9.53 -11.36
N GLU A 28 -3.59 -8.54 -10.65
CA GLU A 28 -3.89 -7.11 -10.85
C GLU A 28 -3.57 -6.62 -12.26
N LYS A 29 -2.57 -7.20 -12.91
CA LYS A 29 -2.23 -6.86 -14.30
C LYS A 29 -3.41 -7.01 -15.27
N PHE A 30 -4.32 -7.94 -15.01
CA PHE A 30 -5.51 -8.14 -15.84
C PHE A 30 -6.57 -7.06 -15.60
N LEU A 31 -6.62 -6.50 -14.39
CA LEU A 31 -7.52 -5.41 -14.05
C LEU A 31 -7.04 -4.06 -14.57
N ILE A 32 -5.71 -3.88 -14.65
CA ILE A 32 -5.10 -2.61 -15.04
C ILE A 32 -5.01 -2.48 -16.56
N GLY A 33 -4.71 -3.57 -17.26
CA GLY A 33 -4.37 -3.59 -18.68
C GLY A 33 -2.90 -3.27 -18.97
N PRO A 34 -2.44 -3.44 -20.23
CA PRO A 34 -1.05 -3.20 -20.61
C PRO A 34 -0.71 -1.71 -20.61
N ASP A 35 0.53 -1.39 -20.28
CA ASP A 35 1.10 -0.03 -20.30
C ASP A 35 0.24 1.05 -19.65
N SER A 36 -0.50 0.67 -18.61
CA SER A 36 -1.51 1.48 -17.95
C SER A 36 -1.15 1.82 -16.52
N LEU A 37 -1.97 2.71 -15.95
CA LEU A 37 -1.99 3.03 -14.53
C LEU A 37 -3.44 3.06 -14.06
N LYS A 38 -3.71 2.47 -12.89
CA LYS A 38 -5.01 2.53 -12.24
C LYS A 38 -4.88 2.82 -10.75
N TYR A 39 -5.89 3.52 -10.21
CA TYR A 39 -6.00 3.80 -8.78
C TYR A 39 -6.68 2.66 -8.04
N PHE A 40 -6.14 2.32 -6.88
CA PHE A 40 -6.58 1.19 -6.07
C PHE A 40 -6.89 1.60 -4.64
N TRP A 41 -7.81 0.89 -4.01
CA TRP A 41 -8.06 0.90 -2.57
C TRP A 41 -7.53 -0.34 -1.86
N PHE A 42 -7.16 -1.37 -2.61
CA PHE A 42 -6.45 -2.55 -2.12
C PHE A 42 -5.21 -2.73 -2.98
N ILE A 43 -4.07 -2.90 -2.37
CA ILE A 43 -2.81 -3.08 -3.09
C ILE A 43 -2.03 -4.18 -2.39
N HIS A 44 -1.63 -5.19 -3.15
CA HIS A 44 -0.59 -6.14 -2.75
C HIS A 44 0.72 -5.65 -3.37
N ASN A 45 1.58 -5.05 -2.56
CA ASN A 45 2.76 -4.37 -3.08
C ASN A 45 4.05 -4.94 -2.56
N ASN A 46 4.95 -5.18 -3.51
CA ASN A 46 6.33 -5.50 -3.23
C ASN A 46 7.20 -4.24 -3.09
N ALA A 47 6.71 -3.09 -3.55
CA ALA A 47 7.45 -1.83 -3.51
C ALA A 47 6.53 -0.62 -3.61
N TYR A 48 6.89 0.45 -2.89
CA TYR A 48 6.24 1.75 -2.98
C TYR A 48 7.23 2.80 -3.46
N PHE A 49 6.82 3.60 -4.43
CA PHE A 49 7.48 4.84 -4.80
C PHE A 49 6.59 5.99 -4.32
N LEU A 50 7.06 6.70 -3.30
CA LEU A 50 6.26 7.68 -2.59
C LEU A 50 6.60 9.10 -3.06
N ARG A 51 5.59 9.93 -3.17
CA ARG A 51 5.76 11.37 -3.37
C ARG A 51 6.16 12.01 -2.05
N LYS A 52 7.18 12.87 -2.08
CA LYS A 52 7.70 13.54 -0.88
C LYS A 52 6.62 14.31 -0.14
N GLU A 53 5.79 15.06 -0.86
CA GLU A 53 4.72 15.89 -0.32
C GLU A 53 3.64 15.05 0.41
N LEU A 54 3.35 13.84 -0.09
CA LEU A 54 2.50 12.90 0.63
C LEU A 54 3.15 12.48 1.95
N VAL A 55 4.42 12.10 1.91
CA VAL A 55 5.16 11.66 3.10
C VAL A 55 5.15 12.77 4.16
N GLU A 56 5.50 14.00 3.77
CA GLU A 56 5.48 15.16 4.66
C GLU A 56 4.09 15.44 5.24
N ARG A 57 3.03 15.18 4.47
CA ARG A 57 1.65 15.35 4.93
C ARG A 57 1.20 14.29 5.93
N LEU A 58 1.69 13.05 5.80
CA LEU A 58 1.27 11.92 6.64
C LEU A 58 2.07 11.81 7.95
N ILE A 59 3.28 12.35 7.98
CA ILE A 59 4.11 12.35 9.19
C ILE A 59 3.63 13.43 10.13
N ASN A 60 3.38 13.07 11.40
CA ASN A 60 3.18 14.07 12.45
C ASN A 60 4.52 14.62 12.89
N THR A 61 4.83 15.85 12.48
CA THR A 61 6.09 16.53 12.81
C THR A 61 6.12 17.10 14.24
N ASP A 62 4.95 17.30 14.85
CA ASP A 62 4.83 17.85 16.21
C ASP A 62 5.04 16.76 17.28
N ASP A 63 4.74 15.52 16.93
CA ASP A 63 4.97 14.34 17.77
C ASP A 63 5.59 13.21 16.93
N PRO A 64 6.86 13.33 16.54
CA PRO A 64 7.53 12.36 15.70
C PRO A 64 7.87 11.11 16.51
N SER A 65 7.05 10.07 16.36
CA SER A 65 7.33 8.75 16.90
C SER A 65 7.12 7.70 15.80
N TYR A 66 7.66 6.50 15.98
CA TYR A 66 7.43 5.43 15.01
C TYR A 66 5.96 5.03 14.91
N VAL A 67 5.15 5.31 15.92
CA VAL A 67 3.70 5.07 15.92
C VAL A 67 2.96 6.07 15.02
N ASN A 68 3.49 7.28 14.88
CA ASN A 68 2.91 8.38 14.11
C ASN A 68 3.55 8.55 12.72
N PHE A 69 4.34 7.58 12.29
CA PHE A 69 4.97 7.58 10.98
C PHE A 69 4.02 7.05 9.89
N LEU A 70 4.52 6.68 8.71
CA LEU A 70 3.71 6.14 7.61
C LEU A 70 2.93 4.88 8.01
N PHE A 71 3.55 4.05 8.84
CA PHE A 71 2.98 2.83 9.39
C PHE A 71 2.97 2.89 10.90
N ASP A 72 1.95 2.27 11.50
CA ASP A 72 1.78 2.21 12.94
C ASP A 72 2.72 1.14 13.54
N GLY A 73 3.64 1.56 14.40
CA GLY A 73 4.60 0.68 15.05
C GLY A 73 3.98 -0.31 16.05
N ASP A 74 2.75 -0.06 16.51
CA ASP A 74 1.99 -1.02 17.34
C ASP A 74 1.59 -2.28 16.54
N ASN A 75 1.67 -2.22 15.21
CA ASN A 75 1.48 -3.34 14.30
C ASN A 75 2.81 -3.74 13.67
N PHE A 76 3.69 -4.33 14.47
CA PHE A 76 5.07 -4.60 14.09
C PHE A 76 5.21 -5.49 12.84
N ARG A 77 4.35 -6.53 12.70
CA ARG A 77 4.36 -7.42 11.54
C ARG A 77 3.65 -6.85 10.32
N GLY A 78 2.85 -5.82 10.49
CA GLY A 78 2.31 -5.02 9.40
C GLY A 78 1.07 -5.57 8.70
N TYR A 79 0.44 -6.64 9.16
CA TYR A 79 -0.82 -7.10 8.55
C TYR A 79 -1.88 -6.01 8.62
N LEU A 80 -2.50 -5.68 7.49
CA LEU A 80 -3.46 -4.59 7.31
C LEU A 80 -2.87 -3.16 7.34
N SER A 81 -1.59 -2.97 7.64
CA SER A 81 -0.94 -1.64 7.62
C SER A 81 -1.01 -0.98 6.24
N GLU A 82 -0.93 -1.75 5.18
CA GLU A 82 -1.07 -1.27 3.80
C GLU A 82 -2.45 -0.64 3.56
N SER A 83 -3.52 -1.31 4.04
CA SER A 83 -4.88 -0.78 3.91
C SER A 83 -5.05 0.53 4.68
N GLU A 84 -4.48 0.64 5.87
CA GLU A 84 -4.46 1.89 6.63
C GLU A 84 -3.71 2.99 5.88
N PHE A 85 -2.53 2.67 5.35
CA PHE A 85 -1.71 3.62 4.59
C PHE A 85 -2.42 4.14 3.35
N ILE A 86 -3.12 3.26 2.62
CA ILE A 86 -3.92 3.63 1.45
C ILE A 86 -5.10 4.52 1.86
N ALA A 87 -5.80 4.18 2.95
CA ALA A 87 -6.88 5.02 3.47
C ALA A 87 -6.38 6.43 3.82
N LYS A 88 -5.23 6.54 4.52
CA LYS A 88 -4.58 7.81 4.85
C LYS A 88 -4.18 8.59 3.59
N THR A 89 -3.70 7.90 2.55
CA THR A 89 -3.32 8.52 1.29
C THR A 89 -4.53 9.22 0.65
N TYR A 90 -5.65 8.51 0.48
CA TYR A 90 -6.86 9.11 -0.09
C TYR A 90 -7.50 10.17 0.82
N ALA A 91 -7.46 9.98 2.14
CA ALA A 91 -7.94 10.97 3.11
C ALA A 91 -7.16 12.29 3.11
N ASN A 92 -5.97 12.31 2.53
CA ASN A 92 -5.12 13.49 2.38
C ASN A 92 -5.01 13.97 0.93
N ASP A 93 -6.03 13.70 0.11
CA ASP A 93 -6.16 14.20 -1.27
C ASP A 93 -5.12 13.67 -2.26
N TRP A 94 -4.55 12.51 -1.97
CA TRP A 94 -3.62 11.79 -2.83
C TRP A 94 -4.20 10.44 -3.26
N ALA A 95 -3.78 9.97 -4.43
CA ALA A 95 -4.16 8.66 -4.94
C ALA A 95 -3.05 7.62 -4.74
N ALA A 96 -3.47 6.37 -4.52
CA ALA A 96 -2.61 5.21 -4.57
C ALA A 96 -2.82 4.48 -5.90
N ALA A 97 -1.73 4.23 -6.65
CA ALA A 97 -1.78 3.71 -8.00
C ALA A 97 -0.86 2.51 -8.20
N ILE A 98 -1.27 1.61 -9.10
CA ILE A 98 -0.43 0.55 -9.66
C ILE A 98 -0.24 0.80 -11.15
N THR A 99 0.95 0.52 -11.66
CA THR A 99 1.26 0.62 -13.08
C THR A 99 1.82 -0.68 -13.64
N THR A 100 1.34 -1.06 -14.84
CA THR A 100 1.88 -2.16 -15.64
C THR A 100 3.00 -1.73 -16.58
N LYS A 101 3.40 -0.47 -16.57
CA LYS A 101 4.60 0.02 -17.28
C LYS A 101 5.90 -0.52 -16.66
N ILE A 102 5.83 -0.97 -15.40
CA ILE A 102 6.95 -1.57 -14.66
C ILE A 102 6.42 -2.75 -13.84
N TYR A 103 7.23 -3.80 -13.76
CA TYR A 103 6.96 -4.97 -12.93
C TYR A 103 8.04 -5.15 -11.87
N ALA A 104 7.62 -5.59 -10.69
CA ALA A 104 8.49 -6.02 -9.60
C ALA A 104 8.12 -7.44 -9.15
N GLU A 105 9.11 -8.15 -8.64
CA GLU A 105 8.94 -9.46 -8.00
C GLU A 105 9.76 -9.50 -6.74
N GLU A 106 9.22 -10.17 -5.74
CA GLU A 106 9.94 -10.52 -4.53
C GLU A 106 10.60 -11.89 -4.71
N ASP A 107 11.90 -11.96 -4.44
CA ASP A 107 12.63 -13.23 -4.42
C ASP A 107 12.59 -13.83 -3.01
N GLU A 108 11.45 -14.45 -2.68
CA GLU A 108 11.25 -15.10 -1.39
C GLU A 108 12.28 -16.20 -1.13
N SER A 109 12.68 -16.96 -2.16
CA SER A 109 13.68 -18.03 -2.02
C SER A 109 15.02 -17.46 -1.58
N TYR A 110 15.42 -16.31 -2.14
CA TYR A 110 16.65 -15.66 -1.74
C TYR A 110 16.59 -15.17 -0.30
N LEU A 111 15.46 -14.57 0.10
CA LEU A 111 15.29 -14.05 1.47
C LEU A 111 15.25 -15.15 2.53
N LEU A 112 14.61 -16.26 2.24
CA LEU A 112 14.46 -17.38 3.18
C LEU A 112 15.71 -18.28 3.20
N ASP A 113 16.19 -18.68 2.03
CA ASP A 113 17.19 -19.75 1.93
C ASP A 113 18.62 -19.23 1.90
N LYS A 114 18.89 -18.13 1.18
CA LYS A 114 20.24 -17.64 0.94
C LYS A 114 20.68 -16.53 1.89
N SER A 115 19.82 -15.51 2.10
CA SER A 115 20.19 -14.38 2.93
C SER A 115 20.15 -14.70 4.43
N LYS A 116 19.33 -15.69 4.83
CA LYS A 116 19.06 -16.05 6.24
C LYS A 116 18.62 -14.84 7.09
N VAL A 117 18.12 -13.80 6.45
CA VAL A 117 17.66 -12.56 7.11
C VAL A 117 16.37 -12.83 7.85
N ILE A 118 15.49 -13.64 7.27
CA ILE A 118 14.23 -14.04 7.89
C ILE A 118 14.43 -15.40 8.55
N LYS A 119 14.52 -15.40 9.88
CA LYS A 119 14.52 -16.62 10.69
C LYS A 119 13.10 -16.95 11.08
N THR A 120 12.55 -18.01 10.50
CA THR A 120 11.20 -18.46 10.78
C THR A 120 11.21 -19.88 11.35
N GLU A 121 10.39 -20.15 12.36
CA GLU A 121 10.23 -21.51 12.87
C GLU A 121 9.47 -22.40 11.86
N SER A 122 8.37 -21.88 11.33
CA SER A 122 7.65 -22.42 10.18
C SER A 122 6.89 -21.29 9.47
N TYR A 123 6.58 -21.50 8.20
CA TYR A 123 5.79 -20.55 7.41
C TYR A 123 4.39 -20.34 8.04
N GLU A 124 3.72 -21.43 8.38
CA GLU A 124 2.35 -21.40 8.93
C GLU A 124 2.30 -20.66 10.26
N LYS A 125 3.25 -20.91 11.16
CA LYS A 125 3.32 -20.24 12.46
C LYS A 125 3.55 -18.74 12.30
N ASN A 126 4.43 -18.35 11.40
CA ASN A 126 4.69 -16.93 11.14
C ASN A 126 3.50 -16.23 10.49
N LEU A 127 2.82 -16.89 9.55
CA LEU A 127 1.60 -16.38 8.93
C LEU A 127 0.51 -16.19 9.98
N GLN A 128 0.33 -17.13 10.89
CA GLN A 128 -0.64 -17.02 11.97
C GLN A 128 -0.33 -15.84 12.88
N LEU A 129 0.92 -15.69 13.33
CA LEU A 129 1.34 -14.55 14.17
C LEU A 129 1.14 -13.20 13.44
N TYR A 130 1.44 -13.14 12.17
CA TYR A 130 1.24 -11.96 11.32
C TYR A 130 -0.23 -11.54 11.27
N VAL A 131 -1.13 -12.50 11.02
CA VAL A 131 -2.58 -12.26 10.96
C VAL A 131 -3.14 -11.88 12.33
N ASP A 132 -2.78 -12.63 13.38
CA ASP A 132 -3.30 -12.41 14.73
C ASP A 132 -2.92 -11.04 15.29
N GLU A 133 -1.66 -10.63 15.09
CA GLU A 133 -1.17 -9.32 15.52
C GLU A 133 -1.92 -8.20 14.82
N GLY A 134 -2.06 -8.26 13.50
CA GLY A 134 -2.75 -7.23 12.74
C GLY A 134 -4.24 -7.15 13.02
N LEU A 135 -4.92 -8.28 13.22
CA LEU A 135 -6.33 -8.27 13.62
C LEU A 135 -6.51 -7.72 15.03
N LYS A 136 -5.63 -8.05 15.98
CA LYS A 136 -5.64 -7.50 17.32
C LYS A 136 -5.43 -5.97 17.31
N TRP A 137 -4.48 -5.51 16.51
CA TRP A 137 -4.23 -4.09 16.28
C TRP A 137 -5.45 -3.39 15.68
N ALA A 138 -6.01 -3.91 14.58
CA ALA A 138 -7.17 -3.33 13.91
C ALA A 138 -8.40 -3.26 14.85
N LYS A 139 -8.60 -4.29 15.68
CA LYS A 139 -9.65 -4.28 16.71
C LYS A 139 -9.42 -3.22 17.77
N LYS A 140 -8.18 -3.08 18.27
CA LYS A 140 -7.83 -2.08 19.28
C LYS A 140 -8.01 -0.65 18.77
N LYS A 141 -7.55 -0.38 17.54
CA LYS A 141 -7.49 0.97 16.97
C LYS A 141 -8.81 1.43 16.33
N TYR A 142 -9.48 0.52 15.61
CA TYR A 142 -10.65 0.83 14.78
C TYR A 142 -11.93 0.09 15.20
N GLY A 143 -11.84 -0.89 16.10
CA GLY A 143 -12.96 -1.78 16.42
C GLY A 143 -13.23 -2.85 15.36
N PHE A 144 -12.35 -3.04 14.38
CA PHE A 144 -12.52 -3.98 13.29
C PHE A 144 -12.15 -5.40 13.71
N ASN A 145 -12.98 -6.36 13.32
CA ASN A 145 -12.80 -7.78 13.66
C ASN A 145 -12.37 -8.64 12.46
N SER A 146 -12.23 -8.04 11.27
CA SER A 146 -11.87 -8.77 10.07
C SER A 146 -11.09 -7.90 9.08
N ARG A 147 -10.34 -8.57 8.18
CA ARG A 147 -9.68 -7.94 7.05
C ARG A 147 -10.67 -7.13 6.18
N TRP A 148 -11.89 -7.67 5.99
CA TRP A 148 -12.91 -7.01 5.17
C TRP A 148 -13.30 -5.65 5.68
N GLN A 149 -13.46 -5.47 6.98
CA GLN A 149 -13.78 -4.17 7.56
C GLN A 149 -12.68 -3.14 7.30
N MET A 150 -11.41 -3.56 7.39
CA MET A 150 -10.28 -2.68 7.06
C MET A 150 -10.23 -2.35 5.57
N MET A 151 -10.55 -3.30 4.69
CA MET A 151 -10.62 -3.07 3.25
C MET A 151 -11.78 -2.12 2.90
N GLN A 152 -12.95 -2.30 3.50
CA GLN A 152 -14.09 -1.38 3.33
C GLN A 152 -13.77 0.05 3.81
N TYR A 153 -13.02 0.16 4.90
CA TYR A 153 -12.52 1.46 5.38
C TYR A 153 -11.64 2.15 4.34
N SER A 154 -10.68 1.44 3.74
CA SER A 154 -9.86 1.98 2.65
C SER A 154 -10.71 2.34 1.42
N GLN A 155 -11.67 1.49 1.07
CA GLN A 155 -12.58 1.73 -0.05
C GLN A 155 -13.42 3.00 0.15
N LEU A 156 -13.86 3.27 1.38
CA LEU A 156 -14.63 4.48 1.68
C LEU A 156 -13.86 5.75 1.28
N PHE A 157 -12.59 5.86 1.65
CA PHE A 157 -11.77 7.02 1.28
C PHE A 157 -11.45 7.06 -0.21
N TYR A 158 -11.25 5.92 -0.84
CA TYR A 158 -11.10 5.80 -2.28
C TYR A 158 -12.33 6.33 -3.04
N GLU A 159 -13.54 5.95 -2.64
CA GLU A 159 -14.76 6.44 -3.27
C GLU A 159 -14.93 7.94 -3.04
N LYS A 160 -14.68 8.41 -1.80
CA LYS A 160 -14.74 9.84 -1.46
C LYS A 160 -13.75 10.68 -2.26
N PHE A 161 -12.57 10.19 -2.55
CA PHE A 161 -11.59 10.88 -3.39
C PHE A 161 -12.18 11.25 -4.75
N PHE A 162 -12.94 10.37 -5.41
CA PHE A 162 -13.56 10.64 -6.69
C PHE A 162 -14.81 11.51 -6.63
N GLU A 163 -15.36 11.76 -5.46
CA GLU A 163 -16.39 12.79 -5.28
C GLU A 163 -15.77 14.18 -5.33
N TYR A 164 -14.55 14.36 -4.77
CA TYR A 164 -13.82 15.62 -4.79
C TYR A 164 -13.03 15.86 -6.07
N TYR A 165 -12.55 14.78 -6.71
CA TYR A 165 -11.73 14.80 -7.93
C TYR A 165 -12.38 13.94 -9.03
N PRO A 166 -13.52 14.37 -9.58
CA PRO A 166 -14.27 13.59 -10.58
C PRO A 166 -13.49 13.38 -11.89
N GLU A 167 -12.56 14.25 -12.23
CA GLU A 167 -11.67 14.13 -13.39
C GLU A 167 -10.71 12.93 -13.28
N GLU A 168 -10.39 12.53 -12.08
CA GLU A 168 -9.50 11.38 -11.83
C GLU A 168 -10.19 10.03 -12.01
N LYS A 169 -11.51 10.00 -12.22
CA LYS A 169 -12.31 8.77 -12.44
C LYS A 169 -11.84 7.94 -13.63
N ILE A 170 -11.16 8.55 -14.61
CA ILE A 170 -10.57 7.82 -15.75
C ILE A 170 -9.54 6.78 -15.30
N ASN A 171 -8.92 7.00 -14.16
CA ASN A 171 -7.92 6.12 -13.56
C ASN A 171 -8.53 5.14 -12.53
N LYS A 172 -9.82 5.26 -12.25
CA LYS A 172 -10.54 4.38 -11.32
C LYS A 172 -10.58 2.95 -11.87
N ILE A 173 -10.43 1.97 -10.97
CA ILE A 173 -10.64 0.55 -11.26
C ILE A 173 -12.07 0.16 -10.96
#